data_a15004400e60a2225e32a76ac56a54fc
#
_entry.id   a15004400e60a2225e32a76ac56a54fc
#
_cell.length_a   1.000
_cell.length_b   1.000
_cell.length_c   1.000
_cell.angle_alpha   90.00
_cell.angle_beta   90.00
_cell.angle_gamma   90.00
#
_symmetry.space_group_name_H-M   'P 1'
#
loop_
_entity.id
_entity.type
_entity.pdbx_description
1 polymer ?
#
loop_
_entity_poly.entity_id
_entity_poly.type
_entity_poly.pdbx_seq_one_letter_code
_entity_poly.pdbx_strand_id
1 'polypeptide(L)'
;MCIRDRLTDQPLRLHGVPDITDVRKILDIFRTLGSEVQLDEATRTLQLHHRDTRFDASSHRLPEEMRSSIMLVPPLLARFGVARLEDNVKGCTLGVREIDPHVDIFRSFGGEVERASGSLLIHSAAPLKAVRHWLDYASVTATENFVLCAVAAQGESMLTNAACEPHVQEFCRFMVMMGADIDGIGTSRLTVRGGAPLGGGDFTFEEDFHEITTFLALGAITGGDVEVRNSTPDNFPLIDRTFAKFGVQVEHKNGWSRALRSGPLKVQTPFTSNVLTKVEAAPWPYFPVDLLPIFIALGVHAQGNALFWNKIYDGALGWTGELSKFGAHVFSSDPHRVVTFGGNPLTPAVVESPYIIRVAIALFMVASSIEGRSEIRNATPIRRAHPHFVENLRSLGARV
;
A
#
# COMPACT_ATOMS: atom_id res chain seq x y z
N MET A 1 -7.81 -0.98 -6.43
CA MET A 1 -8.95 -0.04 -6.50
C MET A 1 -9.99 -0.50 -7.51
N CYS A 2 -9.72 -0.64 -8.79
CA CYS A 2 -10.71 -1.04 -9.81
C CYS A 2 -11.26 -2.48 -9.71
N ILE A 3 -10.85 -3.28 -8.76
CA ILE A 3 -11.29 -4.67 -8.58
C ILE A 3 -12.67 -4.75 -7.90
N ARG A 4 -13.02 -3.73 -7.16
CA ARG A 4 -14.15 -3.65 -6.21
C ARG A 4 -15.49 -3.44 -6.87
N ASP A 5 -15.49 -2.80 -8.04
CA ASP A 5 -16.64 -2.41 -8.84
C ASP A 5 -17.30 -3.57 -9.59
N ARG A 6 -16.64 -4.74 -9.65
CA ARG A 6 -17.23 -5.93 -10.29
C ARG A 6 -18.42 -6.56 -9.55
N LEU A 7 -18.77 -6.09 -8.37
CA LEU A 7 -19.97 -6.51 -7.66
C LEU A 7 -21.24 -5.81 -8.17
N THR A 8 -21.11 -4.80 -9.05
CA THR A 8 -22.24 -4.10 -9.66
C THR A 8 -22.21 -4.19 -11.18
N ASP A 9 -23.37 -4.12 -11.81
CA ASP A 9 -23.55 -3.95 -13.25
C ASP A 9 -23.92 -2.50 -13.63
N GLN A 10 -23.93 -1.59 -12.64
CA GLN A 10 -24.23 -0.18 -12.86
C GLN A 10 -22.94 0.60 -13.25
N PRO A 11 -23.08 1.69 -14.03
CA PRO A 11 -21.91 2.48 -14.42
C PRO A 11 -21.28 3.19 -13.22
N LEU A 12 -19.96 3.23 -13.23
CA LEU A 12 -19.13 3.89 -12.22
C LEU A 12 -18.23 4.93 -12.88
N ARG A 13 -18.07 6.08 -12.23
CA ARG A 13 -17.11 7.10 -12.58
C ARG A 13 -16.16 7.33 -11.41
N LEU A 14 -14.88 7.11 -11.65
CA LEU A 14 -13.82 7.17 -10.64
C LEU A 14 -12.87 8.29 -11.00
N HIS A 15 -12.63 9.22 -10.06
CA HIS A 15 -11.74 10.37 -10.22
C HIS A 15 -10.46 10.18 -9.42
N GLY A 16 -9.36 10.77 -9.89
CA GLY A 16 -8.05 10.64 -9.22
C GLY A 16 -7.40 9.28 -9.45
N VAL A 17 -7.81 8.52 -10.47
CA VAL A 17 -7.22 7.21 -10.77
C VAL A 17 -5.78 7.38 -11.26
N PRO A 18 -4.79 6.79 -10.56
CA PRO A 18 -3.40 6.91 -10.97
C PRO A 18 -3.10 6.07 -12.22
N ASP A 19 -2.32 6.62 -13.13
CA ASP A 19 -1.83 5.90 -14.30
C ASP A 19 -0.60 5.06 -13.95
N ILE A 20 -0.78 4.00 -13.17
CA ILE A 20 0.27 3.08 -12.74
C ILE A 20 0.11 1.70 -13.39
N THR A 21 1.20 0.97 -13.49
CA THR A 21 1.25 -0.34 -14.16
C THR A 21 0.19 -1.32 -13.63
N ASP A 22 -0.01 -1.37 -12.31
CA ASP A 22 -0.95 -2.31 -11.68
C ASP A 22 -2.41 -1.94 -12.01
N VAL A 23 -2.74 -0.65 -12.11
CA VAL A 23 -4.07 -0.20 -12.58
C VAL A 23 -4.28 -0.58 -14.05
N ARG A 24 -3.31 -0.31 -14.94
CA ARG A 24 -3.41 -0.69 -16.35
C ARG A 24 -3.66 -2.19 -16.53
N LYS A 25 -2.91 -3.04 -15.82
CA LYS A 25 -3.11 -4.51 -15.84
C LYS A 25 -4.53 -4.90 -15.42
N ILE A 26 -5.08 -4.28 -14.40
CA ILE A 26 -6.47 -4.56 -13.95
C ILE A 26 -7.48 -4.13 -15.02
N LEU A 27 -7.30 -2.96 -15.63
CA LEU A 27 -8.18 -2.48 -16.68
C LEU A 27 -8.14 -3.40 -17.93
N ASP A 28 -6.97 -3.94 -18.25
CA ASP A 28 -6.84 -4.90 -19.35
C ASP A 28 -7.57 -6.22 -19.06
N ILE A 29 -7.53 -6.71 -17.80
CA ILE A 29 -8.36 -7.85 -17.39
C ILE A 29 -9.83 -7.52 -17.58
N PHE A 30 -10.29 -6.34 -17.14
CA PHE A 30 -11.69 -5.95 -17.26
C PHE A 30 -12.15 -5.94 -18.73
N ARG A 31 -11.31 -5.39 -19.64
CA ARG A 31 -11.59 -5.43 -21.09
C ARG A 31 -11.66 -6.86 -21.61
N THR A 32 -10.71 -7.71 -21.22
CA THR A 32 -10.71 -9.14 -21.61
C THR A 32 -11.96 -9.86 -21.15
N LEU A 33 -12.51 -9.48 -19.99
CA LEU A 33 -13.74 -10.05 -19.44
C LEU A 33 -15.02 -9.40 -20.01
N GLY A 34 -14.89 -8.46 -20.95
CA GLY A 34 -16.02 -7.82 -21.64
C GLY A 34 -16.57 -6.58 -20.93
N SER A 35 -15.83 -6.00 -19.97
CA SER A 35 -16.22 -4.73 -19.35
C SER A 35 -15.94 -3.56 -20.30
N GLU A 36 -16.82 -2.56 -20.29
CA GLU A 36 -16.56 -1.26 -20.91
C GLU A 36 -15.62 -0.46 -19.98
N VAL A 37 -14.48 -0.03 -20.53
CA VAL A 37 -13.44 0.66 -19.77
C VAL A 37 -12.96 1.86 -20.56
N GLN A 38 -13.18 3.05 -20.05
CA GLN A 38 -12.73 4.32 -20.63
C GLN A 38 -11.92 5.09 -19.59
N LEU A 39 -10.62 5.25 -19.84
CA LEU A 39 -9.71 6.03 -19.01
C LEU A 39 -9.33 7.30 -19.75
N ASP A 40 -9.67 8.45 -19.16
CA ASP A 40 -9.15 9.76 -19.55
C ASP A 40 -7.90 10.05 -18.69
N GLU A 41 -6.73 9.91 -19.30
CA GLU A 41 -5.44 10.12 -18.63
C GLU A 41 -5.23 11.59 -18.23
N ALA A 42 -5.78 12.55 -19.00
CA ALA A 42 -5.60 13.99 -18.74
C ALA A 42 -6.35 14.42 -17.47
N THR A 43 -7.57 13.92 -17.28
CA THR A 43 -8.40 14.23 -16.10
C THR A 43 -8.27 13.18 -15.00
N ARG A 44 -7.54 12.09 -15.24
CA ARG A 44 -7.44 10.90 -14.36
C ARG A 44 -8.82 10.36 -13.99
N THR A 45 -9.75 10.37 -14.97
CA THR A 45 -11.11 9.91 -14.78
C THR A 45 -11.31 8.57 -15.48
N LEU A 46 -11.76 7.59 -14.75
CA LEU A 46 -12.06 6.26 -15.24
C LEU A 46 -13.57 6.02 -15.22
N GLN A 47 -14.14 5.63 -16.35
CA GLN A 47 -15.50 5.15 -16.45
C GLN A 47 -15.50 3.63 -16.66
N LEU A 48 -16.30 2.93 -15.86
CA LEU A 48 -16.41 1.48 -15.85
C LEU A 48 -17.86 1.04 -15.94
N HIS A 49 -18.11 0.00 -16.74
CA HIS A 49 -19.41 -0.65 -16.82
C HIS A 49 -19.23 -2.15 -17.02
N HIS A 50 -19.71 -2.94 -16.07
CA HIS A 50 -19.50 -4.41 -16.03
C HIS A 50 -20.72 -5.22 -16.46
N ARG A 51 -21.59 -4.66 -17.28
CA ARG A 51 -22.88 -5.26 -17.64
C ARG A 51 -22.73 -6.62 -18.33
N ASP A 52 -21.90 -6.67 -19.36
CA ASP A 52 -21.78 -7.82 -20.26
C ASP A 52 -20.57 -8.71 -19.97
N THR A 53 -20.08 -8.68 -18.72
CA THR A 53 -18.90 -9.45 -18.34
C THR A 53 -19.15 -10.95 -18.32
N ARG A 54 -18.14 -11.70 -18.83
CA ARG A 54 -18.13 -13.16 -18.84
C ARG A 54 -16.83 -13.66 -18.22
N PHE A 55 -16.92 -14.71 -17.46
CA PHE A 55 -15.73 -15.37 -16.90
C PHE A 55 -15.85 -16.88 -17.09
N ASP A 56 -14.80 -17.48 -17.63
CA ASP A 56 -14.62 -18.91 -17.76
C ASP A 56 -13.25 -19.29 -17.18
N ALA A 57 -13.25 -20.01 -16.07
CA ALA A 57 -12.03 -20.41 -15.34
C ALA A 57 -11.09 -21.32 -16.15
N SER A 58 -11.57 -21.93 -17.26
CA SER A 58 -10.74 -22.74 -18.15
C SER A 58 -9.88 -21.90 -19.09
N SER A 59 -10.38 -20.73 -19.51
CA SER A 59 -9.75 -19.85 -20.51
C SER A 59 -9.23 -18.53 -19.95
N HIS A 60 -9.88 -17.97 -18.94
CA HIS A 60 -9.47 -16.71 -18.34
C HIS A 60 -8.55 -16.95 -17.13
N ARG A 61 -7.37 -16.35 -17.17
CA ARG A 61 -6.38 -16.39 -16.09
C ARG A 61 -6.20 -15.02 -15.48
N LEU A 62 -6.07 -14.96 -14.16
CA LEU A 62 -5.68 -13.75 -13.47
C LEU A 62 -4.16 -13.55 -13.59
N PRO A 63 -3.64 -12.32 -13.58
CA PRO A 63 -2.22 -12.06 -13.78
C PRO A 63 -1.35 -12.70 -12.70
N GLU A 64 -0.34 -13.44 -13.11
CA GLU A 64 0.61 -14.13 -12.22
C GLU A 64 1.52 -13.15 -11.45
N GLU A 65 1.84 -12.00 -12.06
CA GLU A 65 2.80 -11.04 -11.50
C GLU A 65 2.18 -9.97 -10.61
N MET A 66 0.89 -10.07 -10.30
CA MET A 66 0.16 -9.07 -9.53
C MET A 66 -0.53 -9.70 -8.32
N ARG A 67 0.03 -9.52 -7.11
CA ARG A 67 -0.54 -10.07 -5.88
C ARG A 67 -1.99 -9.60 -5.62
N SER A 68 -2.32 -8.38 -5.98
CA SER A 68 -3.68 -7.84 -5.84
C SER A 68 -4.73 -8.56 -6.68
N SER A 69 -4.34 -9.45 -7.62
CA SER A 69 -5.28 -10.27 -8.37
C SER A 69 -6.14 -11.19 -7.46
N ILE A 70 -5.67 -11.53 -6.26
CA ILE A 70 -6.45 -12.28 -5.26
C ILE A 70 -7.74 -11.55 -4.85
N MET A 71 -7.78 -10.23 -4.99
CA MET A 71 -8.96 -9.42 -4.70
C MET A 71 -10.06 -9.52 -5.77
N LEU A 72 -9.77 -10.12 -6.93
CA LEU A 72 -10.77 -10.46 -7.94
C LEU A 72 -11.57 -11.71 -7.57
N VAL A 73 -11.09 -12.53 -6.63
CA VAL A 73 -11.74 -13.78 -6.24
C VAL A 73 -13.17 -13.54 -5.71
N PRO A 74 -13.42 -12.66 -4.71
CA PRO A 74 -14.78 -12.44 -4.20
C PRO A 74 -15.79 -12.02 -5.27
N PRO A 75 -15.54 -11.02 -6.13
CA PRO A 75 -16.50 -10.63 -7.17
C PRO A 75 -16.68 -11.72 -8.23
N LEU A 76 -15.67 -12.53 -8.54
CA LEU A 76 -15.81 -13.65 -9.46
C LEU A 76 -16.67 -14.76 -8.84
N LEU A 77 -16.45 -15.09 -7.57
CA LEU A 77 -17.30 -16.05 -6.84
C LEU A 77 -18.75 -15.58 -6.76
N ALA A 78 -18.97 -14.31 -6.43
CA ALA A 78 -20.31 -13.75 -6.30
C ALA A 78 -21.09 -13.76 -7.62
N ARG A 79 -20.43 -13.49 -8.76
CA ARG A 79 -21.08 -13.38 -10.07
C ARG A 79 -21.11 -14.68 -10.86
N PHE A 80 -20.07 -15.51 -10.75
CA PHE A 80 -19.87 -16.66 -11.63
C PHE A 80 -19.74 -17.98 -10.85
N GLY A 81 -19.71 -17.95 -9.52
CA GLY A 81 -19.56 -19.13 -8.68
C GLY A 81 -18.15 -19.77 -8.72
N VAL A 82 -17.23 -19.20 -9.50
CA VAL A 82 -15.89 -19.76 -9.68
C VAL A 82 -14.85 -18.66 -9.87
N ALA A 83 -13.64 -18.86 -9.32
CA ALA A 83 -12.46 -18.06 -9.57
C ALA A 83 -11.23 -18.96 -9.71
N ARG A 84 -10.24 -18.54 -10.50
CA ARG A 84 -8.97 -19.22 -10.65
C ARG A 84 -7.83 -18.24 -10.41
N LEU A 85 -6.91 -18.58 -9.51
CA LEU A 85 -5.74 -17.82 -9.16
C LEU A 85 -4.50 -18.66 -9.42
N GLU A 86 -3.49 -18.14 -10.10
CA GLU A 86 -2.23 -18.87 -10.31
C GLU A 86 -1.42 -18.93 -9.00
N ASP A 87 -0.75 -20.08 -8.72
CA ASP A 87 -0.04 -20.35 -7.45
C ASP A 87 1.17 -19.43 -7.24
N ASN A 88 1.77 -18.92 -8.35
CA ASN A 88 2.94 -18.06 -8.36
C ASN A 88 2.58 -16.57 -8.38
N VAL A 89 1.70 -16.13 -7.48
CA VAL A 89 1.38 -14.70 -7.36
C VAL A 89 2.57 -13.95 -6.80
N LYS A 90 3.47 -13.55 -7.70
CA LYS A 90 4.64 -12.72 -7.36
C LYS A 90 4.18 -11.29 -7.05
N GLY A 91 4.61 -10.78 -5.91
CA GLY A 91 4.43 -9.38 -5.52
C GLY A 91 5.77 -8.74 -5.20
N CYS A 92 5.73 -7.66 -4.46
CA CYS A 92 6.90 -7.05 -3.84
C CYS A 92 7.62 -8.10 -2.96
N THR A 93 8.94 -8.22 -3.06
CA THR A 93 9.75 -9.20 -2.31
C THR A 93 9.94 -8.83 -0.83
N LEU A 94 8.98 -8.13 -0.25
CA LEU A 94 8.97 -7.67 1.15
C LEU A 94 8.62 -8.83 2.10
N GLY A 95 9.57 -9.74 2.33
CA GLY A 95 9.40 -10.89 3.20
C GLY A 95 8.46 -12.00 2.65
N VAL A 96 8.26 -13.04 3.43
CA VAL A 96 7.31 -14.11 3.11
C VAL A 96 5.88 -13.61 3.33
N ARG A 97 5.03 -13.76 2.33
CA ARG A 97 3.61 -13.37 2.38
C ARG A 97 2.74 -14.55 2.02
N GLU A 98 2.14 -15.14 3.01
CA GLU A 98 1.16 -16.21 2.84
C GLU A 98 -0.16 -15.70 2.23
N ILE A 99 -0.91 -16.62 1.63
CA ILE A 99 -2.25 -16.38 1.09
C ILE A 99 -3.33 -17.03 1.96
N ASP A 100 -2.91 -17.76 2.99
CA ASP A 100 -3.78 -18.55 3.86
C ASP A 100 -4.92 -17.73 4.49
N PRO A 101 -4.71 -16.47 4.98
CA PRO A 101 -5.81 -15.65 5.48
C PRO A 101 -6.92 -15.39 4.45
N HIS A 102 -6.55 -15.30 3.16
CA HIS A 102 -7.54 -15.15 2.08
C HIS A 102 -8.29 -16.45 1.84
N VAL A 103 -7.58 -17.58 1.81
CA VAL A 103 -8.17 -18.90 1.63
C VAL A 103 -9.16 -19.19 2.77
N ASP A 104 -8.81 -18.87 4.00
CA ASP A 104 -9.67 -19.05 5.16
C ASP A 104 -10.93 -18.17 5.10
N ILE A 105 -10.82 -16.95 4.61
CA ILE A 105 -11.98 -16.10 4.33
C ILE A 105 -12.87 -16.76 3.28
N PHE A 106 -12.34 -17.18 2.13
CA PHE A 106 -13.15 -17.79 1.08
C PHE A 106 -13.87 -19.05 1.57
N ARG A 107 -13.18 -19.91 2.33
CA ARG A 107 -13.76 -21.11 2.94
C ARG A 107 -14.85 -20.77 3.96
N SER A 108 -14.63 -19.75 4.78
CA SER A 108 -15.64 -19.36 5.78
C SER A 108 -16.94 -18.91 5.12
N PHE A 109 -16.89 -18.23 3.98
CA PHE A 109 -18.07 -17.85 3.20
C PHE A 109 -18.68 -18.98 2.37
N GLY A 110 -18.13 -20.22 2.44
CA GLY A 110 -18.65 -21.40 1.74
C GLY A 110 -17.95 -21.69 0.41
N GLY A 111 -16.81 -21.07 0.14
CA GLY A 111 -15.96 -21.42 -0.99
C GLY A 111 -15.17 -22.71 -0.75
N GLU A 112 -15.11 -23.57 -1.72
CA GLU A 112 -14.22 -24.73 -1.76
C GLU A 112 -12.95 -24.34 -2.52
N VAL A 113 -11.80 -24.62 -1.92
CA VAL A 113 -10.50 -24.23 -2.49
C VAL A 113 -9.69 -25.48 -2.78
N GLU A 114 -9.39 -25.69 -4.04
CA GLU A 114 -8.61 -26.80 -4.55
C GLU A 114 -7.33 -26.31 -5.21
N ARG A 115 -6.22 -27.01 -4.98
CA ARG A 115 -4.96 -26.76 -5.66
C ARG A 115 -4.82 -27.74 -6.84
N ALA A 116 -4.74 -27.23 -8.05
CA ALA A 116 -4.62 -28.02 -9.26
C ALA A 116 -3.61 -27.41 -10.23
N SER A 117 -2.60 -28.20 -10.62
CA SER A 117 -1.66 -27.87 -11.71
C SER A 117 -1.04 -26.45 -11.64
N GLY A 118 -0.60 -26.01 -10.44
CA GLY A 118 0.04 -24.71 -10.24
C GLY A 118 -0.94 -23.55 -10.14
N SER A 119 -2.22 -23.81 -9.89
CA SER A 119 -3.24 -22.79 -9.63
C SER A 119 -4.16 -23.21 -8.48
N LEU A 120 -4.81 -22.21 -7.88
CA LEU A 120 -5.90 -22.38 -6.94
C LEU A 120 -7.22 -22.19 -7.69
N LEU A 121 -8.04 -23.21 -7.67
CA LEU A 121 -9.44 -23.13 -8.12
C LEU A 121 -10.32 -22.93 -6.89
N ILE A 122 -11.09 -21.87 -6.89
CA ILE A 122 -12.03 -21.54 -5.83
C ILE A 122 -13.42 -21.56 -6.44
N HIS A 123 -14.32 -22.34 -5.88
CA HIS A 123 -15.69 -22.42 -6.35
C HIS A 123 -16.68 -22.42 -5.18
N SER A 124 -17.88 -21.95 -5.43
CA SER A 124 -18.99 -21.99 -4.49
C SER A 124 -20.23 -22.54 -5.20
N ALA A 125 -20.71 -23.67 -4.71
CA ALA A 125 -21.92 -24.32 -5.24
C ALA A 125 -23.23 -23.62 -4.81
N ALA A 126 -23.16 -22.71 -3.86
CA ALA A 126 -24.30 -21.98 -3.31
C ALA A 126 -23.94 -20.48 -3.12
N PRO A 127 -24.94 -19.58 -2.98
CA PRO A 127 -24.70 -18.20 -2.60
C PRO A 127 -23.86 -18.10 -1.32
N LEU A 128 -22.97 -17.12 -1.25
CA LEU A 128 -22.15 -16.84 -0.08
C LEU A 128 -23.05 -16.58 1.13
N LYS A 129 -22.64 -17.10 2.30
CA LYS A 129 -23.40 -16.99 3.57
C LYS A 129 -22.67 -16.05 4.53
N ALA A 130 -23.43 -15.31 5.30
CA ALA A 130 -22.90 -14.45 6.34
C ALA A 130 -22.12 -15.24 7.41
N VAL A 131 -20.99 -14.67 7.87
CA VAL A 131 -20.06 -15.31 8.78
C VAL A 131 -19.56 -14.36 9.86
N ARG A 132 -19.09 -14.95 10.97
CA ARG A 132 -18.23 -14.28 11.95
C ARG A 132 -16.83 -14.85 11.80
N HIS A 133 -15.88 -13.96 11.46
CA HIS A 133 -14.50 -14.36 11.20
C HIS A 133 -13.53 -13.54 12.06
N TRP A 134 -12.42 -14.14 12.44
CA TRP A 134 -11.36 -13.49 13.19
C TRP A 134 -10.05 -13.68 12.43
N LEU A 135 -9.41 -12.61 12.00
CA LEU A 135 -8.09 -12.67 11.37
C LEU A 135 -7.01 -12.87 12.43
N ASP A 136 -6.01 -13.67 12.12
CA ASP A 136 -4.84 -13.88 12.98
C ASP A 136 -4.03 -12.57 13.15
N TYR A 137 -4.01 -11.75 12.11
CA TYR A 137 -3.41 -10.42 12.12
C TYR A 137 -4.17 -9.47 11.19
N ALA A 138 -4.03 -8.16 11.42
CA ALA A 138 -4.71 -7.12 10.66
C ALA A 138 -4.10 -6.99 9.24
N SER A 139 -4.57 -7.84 8.32
CA SER A 139 -4.16 -7.83 6.92
C SER A 139 -5.09 -6.94 6.10
N VAL A 140 -4.51 -5.95 5.39
CA VAL A 140 -5.24 -5.03 4.51
C VAL A 140 -6.06 -5.78 3.47
N THR A 141 -5.40 -6.55 2.60
CA THR A 141 -6.08 -7.22 1.48
C THR A 141 -7.00 -8.35 1.92
N ALA A 142 -6.72 -9.01 3.07
CA ALA A 142 -7.65 -9.98 3.64
C ALA A 142 -8.92 -9.29 4.17
N THR A 143 -8.79 -8.14 4.85
CA THR A 143 -9.93 -7.32 5.27
C THR A 143 -10.79 -6.88 4.07
N GLU A 144 -10.15 -6.39 3.00
CA GLU A 144 -10.86 -6.01 1.78
C GLU A 144 -11.58 -7.20 1.12
N ASN A 145 -10.94 -8.37 1.06
CA ASN A 145 -11.58 -9.60 0.56
C ASN A 145 -12.76 -10.04 1.43
N PHE A 146 -12.64 -9.92 2.76
CA PHE A 146 -13.76 -10.20 3.64
C PHE A 146 -14.95 -9.28 3.34
N VAL A 147 -14.72 -7.98 3.22
CA VAL A 147 -15.79 -6.99 2.93
C VAL A 147 -16.44 -7.30 1.58
N LEU A 148 -15.66 -7.63 0.54
CA LEU A 148 -16.20 -8.00 -0.77
C LEU A 148 -17.07 -9.26 -0.72
N CYS A 149 -16.63 -10.30 0.01
CA CYS A 149 -17.45 -11.49 0.22
C CYS A 149 -18.71 -11.18 1.04
N ALA A 150 -18.57 -10.40 2.13
CA ALA A 150 -19.66 -10.08 3.04
C ALA A 150 -20.77 -9.25 2.39
N VAL A 151 -20.41 -8.29 1.52
CA VAL A 151 -21.40 -7.51 0.75
C VAL A 151 -22.21 -8.40 -0.19
N ALA A 152 -21.58 -9.41 -0.78
CA ALA A 152 -22.27 -10.37 -1.65
C ALA A 152 -23.05 -11.44 -0.89
N ALA A 153 -22.72 -11.70 0.38
CA ALA A 153 -23.35 -12.71 1.20
C ALA A 153 -24.70 -12.26 1.74
N GLN A 154 -25.62 -13.21 1.94
CA GLN A 154 -26.92 -12.92 2.55
C GLN A 154 -26.77 -12.84 4.09
N GLY A 155 -27.18 -11.70 4.69
CA GLY A 155 -27.21 -11.51 6.13
C GLY A 155 -26.07 -10.65 6.68
N GLU A 156 -25.86 -10.71 8.01
CA GLU A 156 -24.86 -9.91 8.74
C GLU A 156 -23.57 -10.70 8.98
N SER A 157 -22.48 -10.21 8.39
CA SER A 157 -21.14 -10.75 8.62
C SER A 157 -20.34 -9.82 9.54
N MET A 158 -19.45 -10.42 10.36
CA MET A 158 -18.59 -9.67 11.27
C MET A 158 -17.14 -10.12 11.13
N LEU A 159 -16.26 -9.15 10.96
CA LEU A 159 -14.81 -9.36 10.99
C LEU A 159 -14.23 -8.75 12.27
N THR A 160 -13.41 -9.53 12.98
CA THR A 160 -12.60 -9.05 14.10
C THR A 160 -11.13 -9.07 13.70
N ASN A 161 -10.34 -8.17 14.26
CA ASN A 161 -8.95 -7.90 13.90
C ASN A 161 -8.80 -7.41 12.45
N ALA A 162 -9.77 -6.62 11.99
CA ALA A 162 -9.74 -5.97 10.68
C ALA A 162 -8.59 -4.95 10.58
N ALA A 163 -7.99 -4.84 9.41
CA ALA A 163 -7.12 -3.73 9.08
C ALA A 163 -7.92 -2.44 9.00
N CYS A 164 -7.35 -1.34 9.46
CA CYS A 164 -8.03 -0.04 9.52
C CYS A 164 -7.19 1.11 8.96
N GLU A 165 -6.26 0.81 8.07
CA GLU A 165 -5.46 1.78 7.32
C GLU A 165 -6.34 2.76 6.53
N PRO A 166 -5.89 4.00 6.29
CA PRO A 166 -6.68 5.01 5.55
C PRO A 166 -7.26 4.50 4.23
N HIS A 167 -6.48 3.76 3.44
CA HIS A 167 -6.95 3.20 2.17
C HIS A 167 -7.96 2.05 2.32
N VAL A 168 -7.98 1.33 3.46
CA VAL A 168 -9.05 0.36 3.79
C VAL A 168 -10.34 1.10 4.16
N GLN A 169 -10.21 2.20 4.91
CA GLN A 169 -11.37 3.06 5.24
C GLN A 169 -11.95 3.68 3.97
N GLU A 170 -11.12 4.21 3.08
CA GLU A 170 -11.53 4.74 1.79
C GLU A 170 -12.22 3.67 0.94
N PHE A 171 -11.69 2.45 0.94
CA PHE A 171 -12.34 1.33 0.31
C PHE A 171 -13.74 1.07 0.87
N CYS A 172 -13.90 1.02 2.18
CA CYS A 172 -15.21 0.83 2.79
C CYS A 172 -16.16 1.99 2.46
N ARG A 173 -15.70 3.25 2.47
CA ARG A 173 -16.48 4.42 2.05
C ARG A 173 -16.93 4.32 0.59
N PHE A 174 -16.06 3.84 -0.30
CA PHE A 174 -16.43 3.56 -1.70
C PHE A 174 -17.53 2.50 -1.79
N MET A 175 -17.44 1.41 -1.03
CA MET A 175 -18.48 0.38 -0.98
C MET A 175 -19.82 0.93 -0.45
N VAL A 176 -19.76 1.78 0.59
CA VAL A 176 -20.95 2.47 1.14
C VAL A 176 -21.58 3.42 0.11
N MET A 177 -20.79 4.16 -0.65
CA MET A 177 -21.27 5.00 -1.74
C MET A 177 -22.04 4.18 -2.79
N MET A 178 -21.61 2.94 -3.06
CA MET A 178 -22.33 2.02 -3.94
C MET A 178 -23.57 1.38 -3.29
N GLY A 179 -23.83 1.61 -2.01
CA GLY A 179 -25.02 1.10 -1.31
C GLY A 179 -24.74 -0.05 -0.33
N ALA A 180 -23.48 -0.38 -0.04
CA ALA A 180 -23.17 -1.37 0.99
C ALA A 180 -23.46 -0.81 2.39
N ASP A 181 -23.94 -1.66 3.29
CA ASP A 181 -24.18 -1.34 4.70
C ASP A 181 -23.00 -1.87 5.53
N ILE A 182 -22.11 -0.95 5.96
CA ILE A 182 -20.86 -1.27 6.67
C ILE A 182 -20.72 -0.40 7.90
N ASP A 183 -20.66 -1.02 9.09
CA ASP A 183 -20.37 -0.38 10.36
C ASP A 183 -18.94 -0.67 10.83
N GLY A 184 -18.38 0.24 11.62
CA GLY A 184 -17.06 0.08 12.26
C GLY A 184 -15.87 0.45 11.37
N ILE A 185 -16.09 1.19 10.28
CA ILE A 185 -15.02 1.67 9.39
C ILE A 185 -13.97 2.43 10.21
N GLY A 186 -12.69 2.08 10.02
CA GLY A 186 -11.56 2.67 10.75
C GLY A 186 -11.31 2.04 12.12
N THR A 187 -11.99 0.94 12.46
CA THR A 187 -11.76 0.16 13.68
C THR A 187 -11.33 -1.27 13.37
N SER A 188 -10.86 -1.97 14.38
CA SER A 188 -10.48 -3.40 14.26
C SER A 188 -11.67 -4.35 14.15
N ARG A 189 -12.91 -3.84 14.10
CA ARG A 189 -14.13 -4.63 14.00
C ARG A 189 -15.06 -4.05 12.95
N LEU A 190 -15.31 -4.80 11.90
CA LEU A 190 -16.26 -4.45 10.85
C LEU A 190 -17.50 -5.32 10.93
N THR A 191 -18.66 -4.71 10.73
CA THR A 191 -19.94 -5.41 10.53
C THR A 191 -20.47 -5.02 9.17
N VAL A 192 -20.79 -6.02 8.33
CA VAL A 192 -21.29 -5.83 6.97
C VAL A 192 -22.61 -6.55 6.80
N ARG A 193 -23.67 -5.82 6.42
CA ARG A 193 -24.98 -6.40 6.08
C ARG A 193 -25.09 -6.48 4.58
N GLY A 194 -24.93 -7.69 4.06
CA GLY A 194 -24.87 -7.95 2.64
C GLY A 194 -26.16 -8.49 2.04
N GLY A 195 -26.11 -8.76 0.74
CA GLY A 195 -27.21 -9.30 -0.05
C GLY A 195 -28.07 -8.25 -0.74
N ALA A 196 -27.86 -6.96 -0.48
CA ALA A 196 -28.48 -5.88 -1.24
C ALA A 196 -27.71 -5.65 -2.57
N PRO A 197 -28.41 -5.34 -3.68
CA PRO A 197 -27.77 -4.95 -4.92
C PRO A 197 -26.94 -3.68 -4.74
N LEU A 198 -25.74 -3.64 -5.29
CA LEU A 198 -24.93 -2.42 -5.34
C LEU A 198 -25.31 -1.56 -6.54
N GLY A 199 -25.33 -0.24 -6.30
CA GLY A 199 -25.53 0.77 -7.33
C GLY A 199 -24.25 1.14 -8.06
N GLY A 200 -24.37 2.16 -8.91
CA GLY A 200 -23.26 2.89 -9.51
C GLY A 200 -23.06 4.24 -8.83
N GLY A 201 -22.18 5.07 -9.38
CA GLY A 201 -21.99 6.43 -8.90
C GLY A 201 -20.62 7.02 -9.23
N ASP A 202 -20.36 8.17 -8.65
CA ASP A 202 -19.13 8.92 -8.77
C ASP A 202 -18.33 8.84 -7.45
N PHE A 203 -17.03 8.58 -7.57
CA PHE A 203 -16.12 8.53 -6.41
C PHE A 203 -14.78 9.19 -6.75
N THR A 204 -14.28 10.01 -5.82
CA THR A 204 -12.97 10.65 -5.93
C THR A 204 -12.03 10.02 -4.90
N PHE A 205 -10.89 9.50 -5.38
CA PHE A 205 -9.85 8.95 -4.50
C PHE A 205 -9.04 10.04 -3.84
N GLU A 206 -8.69 9.80 -2.59
CA GLU A 206 -7.79 10.64 -1.79
C GLU A 206 -6.35 10.53 -2.30
N GLU A 207 -5.50 11.52 -1.97
CA GLU A 207 -4.07 11.44 -2.25
C GLU A 207 -3.39 10.34 -1.42
N ASP A 208 -2.37 9.69 -2.00
CA ASP A 208 -1.59 8.66 -1.30
C ASP A 208 -0.70 9.28 -0.21
N PHE A 209 -1.04 9.10 1.05
CA PHE A 209 -0.27 9.61 2.18
C PHE A 209 1.17 9.06 2.23
N HIS A 210 1.44 7.90 1.64
CA HIS A 210 2.80 7.38 1.51
C HIS A 210 3.61 8.21 0.51
N GLU A 211 3.00 8.62 -0.60
CA GLU A 211 3.66 9.49 -1.59
C GLU A 211 3.92 10.87 -1.01
N ILE A 212 2.93 11.47 -0.35
CA ILE A 212 3.07 12.74 0.35
C ILE A 212 4.24 12.68 1.33
N THR A 213 4.26 11.69 2.21
CA THR A 213 5.34 11.49 3.20
C THR A 213 6.70 11.31 2.54
N THR A 214 6.76 10.62 1.40
CA THR A 214 8.00 10.42 0.64
C THR A 214 8.60 11.75 0.17
N PHE A 215 7.80 12.62 -0.43
CA PHE A 215 8.28 13.94 -0.90
C PHE A 215 8.63 14.88 0.25
N LEU A 216 7.86 14.86 1.35
CA LEU A 216 8.20 15.63 2.55
C LEU A 216 9.55 15.18 3.15
N ALA A 217 9.78 13.88 3.23
CA ALA A 217 11.05 13.34 3.71
C ALA A 217 12.22 13.65 2.77
N LEU A 218 12.00 13.59 1.45
CA LEU A 218 13.00 13.98 0.45
C LEU A 218 13.40 15.46 0.60
N GLY A 219 12.42 16.36 0.73
CA GLY A 219 12.66 17.76 1.03
C GLY A 219 13.45 17.95 2.32
N ALA A 220 13.10 17.25 3.39
CA ALA A 220 13.82 17.31 4.66
C ALA A 220 15.26 16.81 4.54
N ILE A 221 15.55 15.75 3.80
CA ILE A 221 16.90 15.19 3.62
C ILE A 221 17.76 16.14 2.78
N THR A 222 17.25 16.62 1.64
CA THR A 222 18.01 17.47 0.70
C THR A 222 18.09 18.94 1.13
N GLY A 223 17.33 19.34 2.15
CA GLY A 223 17.22 20.76 2.54
C GLY A 223 16.38 21.60 1.58
N GLY A 224 15.62 20.92 0.70
CA GLY A 224 14.69 21.55 -0.21
C GLY A 224 13.41 21.99 0.49
N ASP A 225 12.75 22.96 -0.10
CA ASP A 225 11.43 23.43 0.31
C ASP A 225 10.38 22.76 -0.59
N VAL A 226 9.73 21.72 -0.08
CA VAL A 226 8.77 20.91 -0.81
C VAL A 226 7.41 21.04 -0.18
N GLU A 227 6.43 21.45 -0.98
CA GLU A 227 5.02 21.48 -0.62
C GLU A 227 4.25 20.47 -1.47
N VAL A 228 3.44 19.66 -0.82
CA VAL A 228 2.70 18.56 -1.45
C VAL A 228 1.21 18.74 -1.14
N ARG A 229 0.35 18.56 -2.14
CA ARG A 229 -1.09 18.56 -1.94
C ARG A 229 -1.48 17.43 -0.98
N ASN A 230 -2.34 17.76 0.00
CA ASN A 230 -2.84 16.84 0.99
C ASN A 230 -4.25 17.25 1.43
N SER A 231 -5.26 16.52 0.98
CA SER A 231 -6.65 16.73 1.38
C SER A 231 -7.02 16.00 2.68
N THR A 232 -6.14 15.11 3.18
CA THR A 232 -6.40 14.23 4.33
C THR A 232 -5.34 14.34 5.42
N PRO A 233 -5.10 15.54 5.99
CA PRO A 233 -4.09 15.73 7.04
C PRO A 233 -4.37 14.92 8.31
N ASP A 234 -5.61 14.51 8.53
CA ASP A 234 -6.02 13.68 9.67
C ASP A 234 -5.37 12.28 9.67
N ASN A 235 -4.80 11.86 8.55
CA ASN A 235 -4.02 10.62 8.45
C ASN A 235 -2.57 10.78 8.92
N PHE A 236 -2.12 12.00 9.31
CA PHE A 236 -0.71 12.29 9.56
C PHE A 236 -0.26 12.37 11.02
N PRO A 237 -1.09 12.39 12.08
CA PRO A 237 -0.64 12.71 13.44
C PRO A 237 0.54 11.88 13.94
N LEU A 238 0.61 10.57 13.64
CA LEU A 238 1.73 9.72 14.03
C LEU A 238 2.93 9.86 13.08
N ILE A 239 2.69 10.15 11.81
CA ILE A 239 3.73 10.42 10.81
C ILE A 239 4.46 11.72 11.21
N ASP A 240 3.72 12.79 11.55
CA ASP A 240 4.28 14.07 12.00
C ASP A 240 5.09 13.93 13.28
N ARG A 241 4.55 13.19 14.26
CA ARG A 241 5.30 12.86 15.48
C ARG A 241 6.58 12.08 15.18
N THR A 242 6.58 11.27 14.13
CA THR A 242 7.77 10.52 13.73
C THR A 242 8.77 11.43 13.02
N PHE A 243 8.33 12.35 12.18
CA PHE A 243 9.18 13.41 11.62
C PHE A 243 9.82 14.26 12.72
N ALA A 244 9.04 14.66 13.74
CA ALA A 244 9.54 15.43 14.86
C ALA A 244 10.68 14.73 15.64
N LYS A 245 10.69 13.38 15.67
CA LYS A 245 11.83 12.62 16.26
C LYS A 245 13.16 12.88 15.57
N PHE A 246 13.15 13.38 14.34
CA PHE A 246 14.33 13.71 13.53
C PHE A 246 14.55 15.21 13.35
N GLY A 247 13.80 16.05 14.10
CA GLY A 247 13.90 17.49 14.05
C GLY A 247 13.19 18.15 12.85
N VAL A 248 12.24 17.44 12.24
CA VAL A 248 11.41 17.93 11.14
C VAL A 248 10.00 18.22 11.68
N GLN A 249 9.49 19.41 11.42
CA GLN A 249 8.10 19.76 11.66
C GLN A 249 7.31 19.68 10.36
N VAL A 250 6.10 19.14 10.40
CA VAL A 250 5.20 19.14 9.25
C VAL A 250 4.06 20.10 9.52
N GLU A 251 3.82 21.01 8.59
CA GLU A 251 2.70 21.94 8.61
C GLU A 251 1.67 21.51 7.57
N HIS A 252 0.39 21.47 7.98
CA HIS A 252 -0.74 21.21 7.11
C HIS A 252 -1.60 22.45 7.02
N LYS A 253 -1.74 23.03 5.82
CA LYS A 253 -2.49 24.26 5.63
C LYS A 253 -3.10 24.34 4.24
N ASN A 254 -4.38 24.72 4.18
CA ASN A 254 -5.09 24.97 2.93
C ASN A 254 -5.02 23.83 1.90
N GLY A 255 -5.06 22.57 2.35
CA GLY A 255 -4.99 21.40 1.48
C GLY A 255 -3.58 21.04 1.01
N TRP A 256 -2.55 21.57 1.67
CA TRP A 256 -1.14 21.29 1.39
C TRP A 256 -0.39 20.90 2.66
N SER A 257 0.67 20.13 2.49
CA SER A 257 1.61 19.74 3.55
C SER A 257 3.02 20.16 3.18
N ARG A 258 3.78 20.63 4.16
CA ARG A 258 5.16 21.12 4.00
C ARG A 258 6.03 20.65 5.15
N ALA A 259 7.22 20.13 4.85
CA ALA A 259 8.21 19.77 5.85
C ALA A 259 9.14 20.97 6.12
N LEU A 260 9.21 21.36 7.39
CA LEU A 260 10.02 22.46 7.87
C LEU A 260 11.15 21.94 8.76
N ARG A 261 12.37 22.43 8.55
CA ARG A 261 13.47 22.19 9.47
C ARG A 261 14.19 23.49 9.80
N SER A 262 14.56 23.66 11.07
CA SER A 262 15.27 24.84 11.56
C SER A 262 16.80 24.68 11.56
N GLY A 263 17.31 23.53 11.08
CA GLY A 263 18.74 23.24 11.10
C GLY A 263 19.05 21.84 10.57
N PRO A 264 20.24 21.28 10.86
CA PRO A 264 20.59 19.91 10.51
C PRO A 264 19.60 18.91 11.11
N LEU A 265 19.37 17.80 10.40
CA LEU A 265 18.56 16.70 10.93
C LEU A 265 19.23 16.13 12.18
N LYS A 266 18.45 15.96 13.25
CA LYS A 266 18.96 15.47 14.52
C LYS A 266 17.92 14.59 15.21
N VAL A 267 18.36 13.42 15.63
CA VAL A 267 17.54 12.51 16.44
C VAL A 267 17.27 13.16 17.79
N GLN A 268 15.99 13.33 18.13
CA GLN A 268 15.57 13.89 19.41
C GLN A 268 15.77 12.86 20.50
N THR A 269 16.50 13.23 21.55
CA THR A 269 16.72 12.35 22.71
C THR A 269 15.41 12.15 23.46
N PRO A 270 14.99 10.90 23.74
CA PRO A 270 13.84 10.67 24.60
C PRO A 270 14.04 11.26 25.99
N PHE A 271 12.95 11.61 26.67
CA PHE A 271 13.01 12.08 28.05
C PHE A 271 13.73 11.07 28.96
N THR A 272 13.52 9.78 28.71
CA THR A 272 14.31 8.69 29.33
C THR A 272 15.61 8.55 28.55
N SER A 273 16.64 9.30 28.91
CA SER A 273 17.87 9.53 28.15
C SER A 273 18.73 8.30 27.86
N ASN A 274 18.50 7.18 28.55
CA ASN A 274 19.23 5.92 28.39
C ASN A 274 18.60 4.93 27.41
N VAL A 275 17.61 5.36 26.65
CA VAL A 275 16.95 4.55 25.62
C VAL A 275 17.09 5.19 24.24
N LEU A 276 17.12 4.36 23.19
CA LEU A 276 17.14 4.84 21.82
C LEU A 276 15.78 5.42 21.42
N THR A 277 15.82 6.48 20.62
CA THR A 277 14.63 6.93 19.88
C THR A 277 14.16 5.83 18.96
N LYS A 278 12.87 5.47 19.04
CA LYS A 278 12.30 4.34 18.31
C LYS A 278 11.26 4.78 17.27
N VAL A 279 11.31 4.12 16.11
CA VAL A 279 10.23 4.09 15.13
C VAL A 279 9.75 2.64 15.03
N GLU A 280 8.55 2.38 15.52
CA GLU A 280 7.94 1.04 15.53
C GLU A 280 6.84 0.97 14.49
N ALA A 281 7.07 0.20 13.43
CA ALA A 281 6.10 -0.01 12.37
C ALA A 281 5.28 -1.28 12.62
N ALA A 282 3.96 -1.12 12.59
CA ALA A 282 2.97 -2.16 12.82
C ALA A 282 1.68 -1.81 12.05
N PRO A 283 0.66 -2.69 12.01
CA PRO A 283 -0.63 -2.34 11.41
C PRO A 283 -1.22 -1.06 12.01
N TRP A 284 -1.89 -0.27 11.17
CA TRP A 284 -2.54 0.97 11.59
C TRP A 284 -3.43 0.78 12.83
N PRO A 285 -3.48 1.70 13.80
CA PRO A 285 -2.97 3.07 13.77
C PRO A 285 -1.52 3.26 14.27
N TYR A 286 -0.71 2.21 14.26
CA TYR A 286 0.73 2.36 14.43
C TYR A 286 1.37 3.02 13.20
N PHE A 287 2.68 3.29 13.30
CA PHE A 287 3.42 3.85 12.18
C PHE A 287 3.43 2.89 10.98
N PRO A 288 3.05 3.36 9.76
CA PRO A 288 2.94 2.49 8.59
C PRO A 288 4.25 1.83 8.20
N VAL A 289 4.22 0.50 8.01
CA VAL A 289 5.43 -0.27 7.69
C VAL A 289 6.04 0.14 6.34
N ASP A 290 5.23 0.53 5.38
CA ASP A 290 5.68 0.95 4.05
C ASP A 290 6.47 2.28 4.08
N LEU A 291 6.31 3.07 5.14
CA LEU A 291 7.10 4.29 5.36
C LEU A 291 8.43 4.02 6.07
N LEU A 292 8.62 2.83 6.63
CA LEU A 292 9.82 2.52 7.42
C LEU A 292 11.13 2.71 6.63
N PRO A 293 11.26 2.28 5.36
CA PRO A 293 12.45 2.52 4.55
C PRO A 293 12.76 4.01 4.37
N ILE A 294 11.73 4.83 4.18
CA ILE A 294 11.86 6.29 4.02
C ILE A 294 12.44 6.93 5.29
N PHE A 295 11.94 6.51 6.46
CA PHE A 295 12.43 7.02 7.75
C PHE A 295 13.78 6.43 8.15
N ILE A 296 14.17 5.25 7.67
CA ILE A 296 15.55 4.74 7.81
C ILE A 296 16.50 5.64 7.01
N ALA A 297 16.15 6.04 5.77
CA ALA A 297 16.95 7.01 5.01
C ALA A 297 17.07 8.34 5.75
N LEU A 298 15.99 8.86 6.35
CA LEU A 298 16.02 10.06 7.19
C LEU A 298 16.94 9.87 8.41
N GLY A 299 16.88 8.71 9.07
CA GLY A 299 17.70 8.35 10.22
C GLY A 299 19.20 8.24 9.91
N VAL A 300 19.57 7.86 8.68
CA VAL A 300 20.97 7.85 8.21
C VAL A 300 21.53 9.27 8.14
N HIS A 301 20.71 10.25 7.80
CA HIS A 301 21.13 11.66 7.71
C HIS A 301 21.10 12.39 9.06
N ALA A 302 20.24 11.96 9.96
CA ALA A 302 20.04 12.66 11.23
C ALA A 302 21.16 12.35 12.23
N GLN A 303 21.80 13.39 12.79
CA GLN A 303 22.81 13.23 13.84
C GLN A 303 22.20 12.50 15.06
N GLY A 304 22.82 11.38 15.46
CA GLY A 304 22.39 10.57 16.60
C GLY A 304 21.95 9.18 16.18
N ASN A 305 21.35 8.45 17.14
CA ASN A 305 21.05 7.04 16.98
C ASN A 305 19.53 6.81 17.05
N ALA A 306 19.00 6.02 16.11
CA ALA A 306 17.59 5.65 16.09
C ALA A 306 17.40 4.15 15.83
N LEU A 307 16.45 3.54 16.52
CA LEU A 307 16.04 2.16 16.33
C LEU A 307 14.77 2.12 15.47
N PHE A 308 14.82 1.34 14.41
CA PHE A 308 13.69 1.05 13.53
C PHE A 308 13.27 -0.41 13.72
N TRP A 309 12.00 -0.63 13.96
CA TRP A 309 11.44 -1.95 14.23
C TRP A 309 10.26 -2.25 13.28
N ASN A 310 10.46 -3.23 12.40
CA ASN A 310 9.39 -3.78 11.57
C ASN A 310 8.73 -4.95 12.29
N LYS A 311 7.47 -4.79 12.69
CA LYS A 311 6.71 -5.81 13.42
C LYS A 311 5.82 -6.68 12.51
N ILE A 312 5.88 -6.49 11.18
CA ILE A 312 4.95 -7.13 10.25
C ILE A 312 5.67 -8.18 9.40
N TYR A 313 6.78 -7.80 8.75
CA TYR A 313 7.41 -8.63 7.73
C TYR A 313 8.76 -9.13 8.19
N ASP A 314 8.91 -10.47 8.21
CA ASP A 314 10.18 -11.12 8.49
C ASP A 314 11.19 -10.86 7.35
N GLY A 315 12.43 -10.56 7.71
CA GLY A 315 13.51 -10.32 6.76
C GLY A 315 13.41 -9.03 5.92
N ALA A 316 12.41 -8.18 6.14
CA ALA A 316 12.15 -6.99 5.32
C ALA A 316 13.21 -5.88 5.46
N LEU A 317 14.13 -5.96 6.42
CA LEU A 317 15.19 -4.98 6.65
C LEU A 317 16.56 -5.39 6.08
N GLY A 318 16.68 -6.54 5.41
CA GLY A 318 17.95 -7.02 4.85
C GLY A 318 18.62 -6.05 3.85
N TRP A 319 17.83 -5.24 3.15
CA TRP A 319 18.32 -4.21 2.23
C TRP A 319 19.18 -3.12 2.89
N THR A 320 19.08 -2.94 4.21
CA THR A 320 19.82 -1.90 4.94
C THR A 320 21.33 -2.11 4.88
N GLY A 321 21.80 -3.32 4.55
CA GLY A 321 23.20 -3.58 4.23
C GLY A 321 23.72 -2.75 3.04
N GLU A 322 22.86 -2.40 2.07
CA GLU A 322 23.24 -1.55 0.94
C GLU A 322 23.59 -0.11 1.35
N LEU A 323 23.03 0.37 2.47
CA LEU A 323 23.32 1.70 3.00
C LEU A 323 24.80 1.84 3.44
N SER A 324 25.44 0.75 3.85
CA SER A 324 26.86 0.75 4.23
C SER A 324 27.79 1.07 3.05
N LYS A 325 27.36 0.82 1.81
CA LYS A 325 28.11 1.19 0.60
C LYS A 325 28.21 2.71 0.41
N PHE A 326 27.23 3.47 0.90
CA PHE A 326 27.28 4.92 0.96
C PHE A 326 28.12 5.46 2.14
N GLY A 327 28.68 4.58 2.98
CA GLY A 327 29.38 4.96 4.22
C GLY A 327 28.44 5.17 5.41
N ALA A 328 27.15 4.83 5.27
CA ALA A 328 26.21 4.91 6.39
C ALA A 328 26.50 3.83 7.42
N HIS A 329 26.47 4.20 8.69
CA HIS A 329 26.62 3.28 9.79
C HIS A 329 25.26 2.75 10.22
N VAL A 330 24.99 1.49 9.89
CA VAL A 330 23.77 0.78 10.23
C VAL A 330 24.09 -0.57 10.87
N PHE A 331 23.31 -0.96 11.86
CA PHE A 331 23.47 -2.23 12.56
C PHE A 331 22.15 -2.99 12.59
N SER A 332 22.10 -4.13 11.94
CA SER A 332 20.96 -5.05 12.00
C SER A 332 21.08 -5.92 13.24
N SER A 333 20.17 -5.71 14.20
CA SER A 333 20.14 -6.49 15.44
C SER A 333 19.54 -7.88 15.22
N ASP A 334 18.55 -7.98 14.35
CA ASP A 334 17.85 -9.19 13.95
C ASP A 334 17.04 -8.92 12.66
N PRO A 335 16.28 -9.88 12.10
CA PRO A 335 15.50 -9.70 10.88
C PRO A 335 14.50 -8.55 10.92
N HIS A 336 14.11 -8.09 12.12
CA HIS A 336 13.06 -7.10 12.34
C HIS A 336 13.56 -5.74 12.82
N ARG A 337 14.81 -5.63 13.27
CA ARG A 337 15.34 -4.41 13.91
C ARG A 337 16.66 -3.95 13.33
N VAL A 338 16.71 -2.66 13.03
CA VAL A 338 17.94 -1.99 12.59
C VAL A 338 18.17 -0.71 13.41
N VAL A 339 19.42 -0.43 13.74
CA VAL A 339 19.84 0.83 14.37
C VAL A 339 20.63 1.63 13.35
N THR A 340 20.31 2.90 13.18
CA THR A 340 21.11 3.85 12.42
C THR A 340 21.98 4.67 13.40
N PHE A 341 23.24 4.89 13.05
CA PHE A 341 24.16 5.82 13.68
C PHE A 341 24.40 6.94 12.68
N GLY A 342 23.43 7.89 12.62
CA GLY A 342 23.34 8.85 11.54
C GLY A 342 24.20 10.10 11.73
N GLY A 343 24.23 10.93 10.67
CA GLY A 343 25.01 12.17 10.63
C GLY A 343 26.46 11.98 10.23
N ASN A 344 26.85 10.79 9.78
CA ASN A 344 28.19 10.55 9.24
C ASN A 344 28.30 11.06 7.79
N PRO A 345 29.51 11.46 7.33
CA PRO A 345 29.73 11.77 5.93
C PRO A 345 29.39 10.60 5.03
N LEU A 346 28.60 10.85 3.98
CA LEU A 346 28.21 9.87 2.99
C LEU A 346 28.99 10.08 1.69
N THR A 347 29.23 9.01 0.94
CA THR A 347 29.96 9.01 -0.33
C THR A 347 29.15 8.37 -1.44
N PRO A 348 29.33 8.77 -2.71
CA PRO A 348 28.67 8.12 -3.84
C PRO A 348 28.96 6.63 -3.90
N ALA A 349 27.95 5.85 -4.27
CA ALA A 349 28.07 4.40 -4.33
C ALA A 349 27.24 3.77 -5.44
N VAL A 350 27.57 2.50 -5.73
CA VAL A 350 26.74 1.62 -6.56
C VAL A 350 26.03 0.64 -5.63
N VAL A 351 24.71 0.68 -5.63
CA VAL A 351 23.86 -0.12 -4.73
C VAL A 351 22.83 -0.93 -5.50
N GLU A 352 22.43 -2.07 -4.92
CA GLU A 352 21.40 -2.94 -5.47
C GLU A 352 20.07 -2.74 -4.71
N SER A 353 19.01 -2.40 -5.43
CA SER A 353 17.69 -2.37 -4.83
C SER A 353 17.05 -3.76 -4.94
N PRO A 354 16.48 -4.31 -3.85
CA PRO A 354 15.55 -5.41 -3.98
C PRO A 354 14.30 -4.94 -4.74
N TYR A 355 13.51 -5.88 -5.26
CA TYR A 355 12.29 -5.56 -6.01
C TYR A 355 11.18 -5.01 -5.09
N ILE A 356 11.48 -3.90 -4.39
CA ILE A 356 10.61 -3.23 -3.40
C ILE A 356 10.60 -1.73 -3.68
N ILE A 357 9.43 -1.19 -4.00
CA ILE A 357 9.27 0.23 -4.40
C ILE A 357 9.85 1.19 -3.37
N ARG A 358 9.46 1.06 -2.11
CA ARG A 358 9.86 1.99 -1.03
C ARG A 358 11.35 1.89 -0.67
N VAL A 359 11.97 0.73 -0.87
CA VAL A 359 13.41 0.55 -0.69
C VAL A 359 14.19 1.26 -1.81
N ALA A 360 13.78 1.06 -3.06
CA ALA A 360 14.41 1.76 -4.20
C ALA A 360 14.34 3.28 -4.02
N ILE A 361 13.21 3.80 -3.54
CA ILE A 361 13.03 5.22 -3.22
C ILE A 361 13.93 5.64 -2.05
N ALA A 362 14.03 4.85 -0.97
CA ALA A 362 14.89 5.16 0.18
C ALA A 362 16.37 5.22 -0.22
N LEU A 363 16.86 4.29 -1.03
CA LEU A 363 18.22 4.33 -1.59
C LEU A 363 18.43 5.56 -2.47
N PHE A 364 17.44 5.92 -3.28
CA PHE A 364 17.46 7.15 -4.08
C PHE A 364 17.55 8.40 -3.18
N MET A 365 16.77 8.46 -2.10
CA MET A 365 16.79 9.59 -1.17
C MET A 365 18.16 9.77 -0.52
N VAL A 366 18.82 8.67 -0.13
CA VAL A 366 20.19 8.73 0.38
C VAL A 366 21.14 9.24 -0.70
N ALA A 367 21.08 8.69 -1.90
CA ALA A 367 21.94 9.11 -3.01
C ALA A 367 21.74 10.59 -3.41
N SER A 368 20.50 11.10 -3.33
CA SER A 368 20.16 12.48 -3.75
C SER A 368 20.77 13.57 -2.87
N SER A 369 21.23 13.23 -1.66
CA SER A 369 21.88 14.15 -0.71
C SER A 369 23.40 14.16 -0.82
N ILE A 370 23.98 13.31 -1.67
CA ILE A 370 25.43 13.09 -1.78
C ILE A 370 25.93 13.76 -3.04
N GLU A 371 26.97 14.59 -2.90
CA GLU A 371 27.65 15.18 -4.05
C GLU A 371 28.40 14.11 -4.85
N GLY A 372 28.16 14.04 -6.14
CA GLY A 372 28.77 13.09 -7.05
C GLY A 372 27.75 12.16 -7.71
N ARG A 373 28.24 11.09 -8.34
CA ARG A 373 27.41 10.13 -9.07
C ARG A 373 27.21 8.84 -8.28
N SER A 374 25.98 8.53 -7.94
CA SER A 374 25.58 7.23 -7.44
C SER A 374 24.76 6.45 -8.47
N GLU A 375 24.78 5.12 -8.41
CA GLU A 375 24.00 4.24 -9.28
C GLU A 375 23.15 3.30 -8.42
N ILE A 376 21.84 3.29 -8.68
CA ILE A 376 20.92 2.38 -8.02
C ILE A 376 20.43 1.38 -9.06
N ARG A 377 20.89 0.14 -8.94
CA ARG A 377 20.49 -0.95 -9.82
C ARG A 377 19.16 -1.52 -9.40
N ASN A 378 18.44 -2.13 -10.34
CA ASN A 378 17.12 -2.72 -10.13
C ASN A 378 16.07 -1.74 -9.57
N ALA A 379 16.18 -0.43 -9.89
CA ALA A 379 15.26 0.60 -9.43
C ALA A 379 13.94 0.67 -10.23
N THR A 380 13.75 -0.23 -11.20
CA THR A 380 12.53 -0.31 -12.02
C THR A 380 11.22 -0.41 -11.22
N PRO A 381 11.18 -0.99 -9.99
CA PRO A 381 9.96 -0.99 -9.18
C PRO A 381 9.39 0.39 -8.91
N ILE A 382 10.19 1.45 -8.88
CA ILE A 382 9.71 2.83 -8.69
C ILE A 382 8.63 3.18 -9.73
N ARG A 383 8.82 2.79 -10.99
CA ARG A 383 7.89 3.09 -12.09
C ARG A 383 6.53 2.41 -11.94
N ARG A 384 6.43 1.35 -11.14
CA ARG A 384 5.13 0.67 -10.89
C ARG A 384 4.14 1.57 -10.15
N ALA A 385 4.62 2.36 -9.17
CA ALA A 385 3.80 3.26 -8.37
C ALA A 385 3.99 4.73 -8.76
N HIS A 386 5.16 5.09 -9.30
CA HIS A 386 5.54 6.45 -9.65
C HIS A 386 6.10 6.50 -11.07
N PRO A 387 5.26 6.35 -12.13
CA PRO A 387 5.73 6.30 -13.52
C PRO A 387 6.44 7.59 -13.94
N HIS A 388 6.06 8.72 -13.37
CA HIS A 388 6.62 10.05 -13.65
C HIS A 388 7.57 10.54 -12.54
N PHE A 389 8.22 9.62 -11.80
CA PHE A 389 9.05 9.98 -10.64
C PHE A 389 10.17 10.96 -10.99
N VAL A 390 10.90 10.69 -12.08
CA VAL A 390 12.01 11.53 -12.54
C VAL A 390 11.51 12.89 -13.04
N GLU A 391 10.42 12.91 -13.79
CA GLU A 391 9.78 14.14 -14.28
C GLU A 391 9.28 15.01 -13.12
N ASN A 392 8.65 14.42 -12.12
CA ASN A 392 8.21 15.11 -10.92
C ASN A 392 9.40 15.71 -10.15
N LEU A 393 10.50 14.96 -10.00
CA LEU A 393 11.71 15.47 -9.35
C LEU A 393 12.31 16.66 -10.13
N ARG A 394 12.39 16.56 -11.46
CA ARG A 394 12.88 17.67 -12.31
C ARG A 394 12.01 18.90 -12.20
N SER A 395 10.69 18.74 -12.10
CA SER A 395 9.76 19.87 -11.92
C SER A 395 9.94 20.54 -10.54
N LEU A 396 10.44 19.81 -9.55
CA LEU A 396 10.84 20.33 -8.23
C LEU A 396 12.26 20.93 -8.23
N GLY A 397 12.95 20.97 -9.36
CA GLY A 397 14.28 21.56 -9.50
C GLY A 397 15.45 20.57 -9.28
N ALA A 398 15.17 19.28 -9.12
CA ALA A 398 16.23 18.29 -8.98
C ALA A 398 17.00 18.10 -10.31
N ARG A 399 18.30 17.89 -10.20
CA ARG A 399 19.17 17.53 -11.32
C ARG A 399 19.38 16.01 -11.33
N VAL A 400 18.45 15.29 -11.97
CA VAL A 400 18.42 13.82 -12.07
C VAL A 400 18.34 13.37 -13.53
#